data_3db827b32f255b73ad84bebe845e8c20
#
_entry.id   3db827b32f255b73ad84bebe845e8c20
#
_cell.length_a   1.000
_cell.length_b   1.000
_cell.length_c   1.000
_cell.angle_alpha   90.00
_cell.angle_beta   90.00
_cell.angle_gamma   90.00
#
_symmetry.space_group_name_H-M   'P 1'
#
loop_
_entity.id
_entity.type
_entity.pdbx_description
1 polymer ?
#
loop_
_entity_poly.entity_id
_entity_poly.type
_entity_poly.pdbx_seq_one_letter_code
_entity_poly.pdbx_strand_id
1 'polypeptide(L)'
;MQRRVILLLVLALLTFGALLLYGHGRRHPEDVPWTALDLGQPIGAFTGRKLADLTDEGPHCIALLNRAGVHFQVLPGRSESPQCGYDHAIRFQPGGATTIFYRPADVATNCAVAAGLALWEWHIVQPAARRQFGRPVAGIFHFGSYNCRRMYARATGPWSEHATANAIDVAGFALADGTIISVVRDWNGGGAKAAFLHEVRDGACRLFSTVLSPDYNAAHYNHLHLDQAPRGAWGWRACR
;
A
#
# COMPACT_ATOMS: atom_id res chain seq x y z
N MET A 1 49.72 -19.02 -18.17
CA MET A 1 49.78 -18.07 -17.03
C MET A 1 48.64 -17.03 -17.08
N GLN A 2 48.46 -16.34 -18.17
CA GLN A 2 47.45 -15.27 -18.35
C GLN A 2 45.98 -15.68 -18.04
N ARG A 3 45.51 -16.84 -18.53
CA ARG A 3 44.17 -17.37 -18.26
C ARG A 3 43.88 -17.60 -16.76
N ARG A 4 44.87 -18.10 -16.02
CA ARG A 4 44.75 -18.34 -14.56
C ARG A 4 44.65 -17.01 -13.80
N VAL A 5 45.42 -16.01 -14.19
CA VAL A 5 45.36 -14.66 -13.58
C VAL A 5 43.99 -14.00 -13.84
N ILE A 6 43.47 -14.07 -15.07
CA ILE A 6 42.14 -13.54 -15.41
C ILE A 6 41.07 -14.26 -14.60
N LEU A 7 41.14 -15.59 -14.46
CA LEU A 7 40.17 -16.37 -13.68
C LEU A 7 40.15 -15.98 -12.20
N LEU A 8 41.35 -15.77 -11.62
CA LEU A 8 41.51 -15.32 -10.23
C LEU A 8 40.95 -13.89 -10.03
N LEU A 9 41.18 -12.99 -10.98
CA LEU A 9 40.64 -11.62 -10.92
C LEU A 9 39.09 -11.61 -11.01
N VAL A 10 38.54 -12.43 -11.92
CA VAL A 10 37.06 -12.56 -12.04
C VAL A 10 36.49 -13.15 -10.75
N LEU A 11 37.10 -14.19 -10.18
CA LEU A 11 36.65 -14.79 -8.93
C LEU A 11 36.70 -13.78 -7.76
N ALA A 12 37.80 -13.01 -7.67
CA ALA A 12 37.95 -11.97 -6.65
C ALA A 12 36.89 -10.86 -6.79
N LEU A 13 36.58 -10.44 -8.02
CA LEU A 13 35.51 -9.47 -8.29
C LEU A 13 34.13 -10.02 -7.92
N LEU A 14 33.85 -11.28 -8.26
CA LEU A 14 32.57 -11.91 -7.92
C LEU A 14 32.41 -12.10 -6.40
N THR A 15 33.46 -12.52 -5.70
CA THR A 15 33.44 -12.64 -4.24
C THR A 15 33.29 -11.29 -3.56
N PHE A 16 33.99 -10.27 -4.03
CA PHE A 16 33.86 -8.91 -3.53
C PHE A 16 32.44 -8.37 -3.75
N GLY A 17 31.88 -8.54 -4.96
CA GLY A 17 30.49 -8.18 -5.27
C GLY A 17 29.47 -8.91 -4.37
N ALA A 18 29.67 -10.22 -4.17
CA ALA A 18 28.80 -11.01 -3.28
C ALA A 18 28.86 -10.53 -1.82
N LEU A 19 30.05 -10.18 -1.31
CA LEU A 19 30.22 -9.61 0.03
C LEU A 19 29.55 -8.24 0.18
N LEU A 20 29.64 -7.39 -0.85
CA LEU A 20 28.93 -6.10 -0.85
C LEU A 20 27.42 -6.28 -0.84
N LEU A 21 26.89 -7.18 -1.69
CA LEU A 21 25.45 -7.50 -1.73
C LEU A 21 24.97 -8.10 -0.41
N TYR A 22 25.75 -9.01 0.17
CA TYR A 22 25.45 -9.58 1.49
C TYR A 22 25.43 -8.50 2.58
N GLY A 23 26.46 -7.62 2.60
CA GLY A 23 26.54 -6.51 3.55
C GLY A 23 25.40 -5.50 3.39
N HIS A 24 25.02 -5.20 2.14
CA HIS A 24 23.86 -4.35 1.84
C HIS A 24 22.57 -4.99 2.33
N GLY A 25 22.31 -6.24 1.97
CA GLY A 25 21.07 -6.94 2.36
C GLY A 25 20.92 -7.12 3.88
N ARG A 26 22.02 -7.21 4.63
CA ARG A 26 21.96 -7.22 6.11
C ARG A 26 21.62 -5.87 6.71
N ARG A 27 21.99 -4.77 6.06
CA ARG A 27 21.70 -3.40 6.52
C ARG A 27 20.35 -2.89 6.03
N HIS A 28 19.88 -3.40 4.88
CA HIS A 28 18.67 -3.00 4.18
C HIS A 28 17.79 -4.23 3.88
N PRO A 29 17.25 -4.91 4.92
CA PRO A 29 16.41 -6.09 4.73
C PRO A 29 15.14 -5.80 3.91
N GLU A 30 14.67 -4.55 3.92
CA GLU A 30 13.54 -4.08 3.12
C GLU A 30 13.78 -4.17 1.60
N ASP A 31 15.05 -4.13 1.17
CA ASP A 31 15.47 -4.24 -0.24
C ASP A 31 15.74 -5.68 -0.69
N VAL A 32 15.50 -6.67 0.16
CA VAL A 32 15.80 -8.07 -0.13
C VAL A 32 14.51 -8.90 -0.13
N PRO A 33 14.23 -9.70 -1.20
CA PRO A 33 12.94 -10.37 -1.37
C PRO A 33 12.66 -11.51 -0.37
N TRP A 34 13.69 -12.13 0.19
CA TRP A 34 13.58 -13.29 1.09
C TRP A 34 13.62 -12.94 2.59
N THR A 35 13.75 -11.68 2.94
CA THR A 35 13.67 -11.23 4.33
C THR A 35 12.22 -10.99 4.74
N ALA A 36 11.91 -11.19 6.03
CA ALA A 36 10.57 -10.90 6.54
C ALA A 36 10.22 -9.42 6.41
N LEU A 37 8.92 -9.14 6.21
CA LEU A 37 8.40 -7.78 6.27
C LEU A 37 8.46 -7.29 7.71
N ASP A 38 8.94 -6.06 7.88
CA ASP A 38 8.87 -5.31 9.12
C ASP A 38 8.31 -3.92 8.84
N LEU A 39 7.15 -3.60 9.43
CA LEU A 39 6.49 -2.31 9.22
C LEU A 39 7.22 -1.14 9.89
N GLY A 40 8.18 -1.42 10.78
CA GLY A 40 9.07 -0.41 11.36
C GLY A 40 10.22 0.02 10.45
N GLN A 41 10.44 -0.66 9.32
CA GLN A 41 11.51 -0.36 8.36
C GLN A 41 11.03 0.64 7.29
N PRO A 42 11.97 1.36 6.65
CA PRO A 42 11.66 2.18 5.47
C PRO A 42 11.06 1.37 4.33
N ILE A 43 10.43 2.06 3.37
CA ILE A 43 9.91 1.43 2.16
C ILE A 43 11.08 1.10 1.22
N GLY A 44 11.40 -0.18 1.08
CA GLY A 44 12.42 -0.70 0.18
C GLY A 44 11.86 -1.27 -1.12
N ALA A 45 12.75 -1.85 -1.93
CA ALA A 45 12.44 -2.37 -3.26
C ALA A 45 11.39 -3.50 -3.23
N PHE A 46 11.36 -4.31 -2.18
CA PHE A 46 10.46 -5.47 -2.06
C PHE A 46 9.32 -5.28 -1.06
N THR A 47 9.21 -4.13 -0.40
CA THR A 47 8.16 -3.87 0.60
C THR A 47 6.76 -4.12 0.05
N GLY A 48 6.41 -3.58 -1.10
CA GLY A 48 5.08 -3.76 -1.64
C GLY A 48 4.78 -5.19 -2.12
N ARG A 49 5.79 -5.98 -2.55
CA ARG A 49 5.60 -7.40 -2.81
C ARG A 49 5.28 -8.17 -1.54
N LYS A 50 6.08 -7.94 -0.48
CA LYS A 50 5.85 -8.54 0.84
C LYS A 50 4.49 -8.16 1.43
N LEU A 51 3.99 -6.95 1.16
CA LEU A 51 2.64 -6.54 1.55
C LEU A 51 1.56 -7.33 0.80
N ALA A 52 1.72 -7.53 -0.51
CA ALA A 52 0.77 -8.32 -1.28
C ALA A 52 0.73 -9.79 -0.84
N ASP A 53 1.88 -10.36 -0.48
CA ASP A 53 1.97 -11.73 0.02
C ASP A 53 1.19 -11.93 1.35
N LEU A 54 0.95 -10.84 2.13
CA LEU A 54 0.12 -10.88 3.34
C LEU A 54 -1.36 -11.14 3.09
N THR A 55 -1.85 -11.03 1.85
CA THR A 55 -3.27 -11.22 1.53
C THR A 55 -3.78 -12.58 1.99
N ASP A 56 -2.95 -13.62 1.87
CA ASP A 56 -3.26 -14.99 2.27
C ASP A 56 -2.68 -15.36 3.65
N GLU A 57 -1.99 -14.42 4.33
CA GLU A 57 -1.33 -14.63 5.62
C GLU A 57 -1.94 -13.78 6.75
N GLY A 58 -3.26 -13.79 6.87
CA GLY A 58 -3.99 -12.93 7.80
C GLY A 58 -3.49 -12.91 9.24
N PRO A 59 -3.27 -14.07 9.92
CA PRO A 59 -2.74 -14.09 11.28
C PRO A 59 -1.34 -13.45 11.41
N HIS A 60 -0.47 -13.67 10.42
CA HIS A 60 0.85 -13.04 10.37
C HIS A 60 0.74 -11.53 10.19
N CYS A 61 -0.13 -11.08 9.28
CA CYS A 61 -0.41 -9.67 9.05
C CYS A 61 -0.92 -8.96 10.31
N ILE A 62 -1.86 -9.56 11.05
CA ILE A 62 -2.38 -9.04 12.31
C ILE A 62 -1.25 -8.88 13.35
N ALA A 63 -0.35 -9.86 13.44
CA ALA A 63 0.80 -9.79 14.33
C ALA A 63 1.78 -8.65 13.94
N LEU A 64 1.95 -8.38 12.65
CA LEU A 64 2.75 -7.25 12.16
C LEU A 64 2.16 -5.90 12.55
N LEU A 65 0.85 -5.69 12.35
CA LEU A 65 0.16 -4.46 12.76
C LEU A 65 0.23 -4.23 14.27
N ASN A 66 0.04 -5.29 15.08
CA ASN A 66 0.18 -5.20 16.54
C ASN A 66 1.59 -4.79 16.96
N ARG A 67 2.64 -5.39 16.38
CA ARG A 67 4.04 -5.02 16.67
C ARG A 67 4.35 -3.58 16.28
N ALA A 68 3.74 -3.10 15.22
CA ALA A 68 3.89 -1.71 14.75
C ALA A 68 3.10 -0.70 15.58
N GLY A 69 2.33 -1.16 16.61
CA GLY A 69 1.55 -0.29 17.49
C GLY A 69 0.30 0.30 16.83
N VAL A 70 -0.19 -0.28 15.76
CA VAL A 70 -1.44 0.13 15.12
C VAL A 70 -2.62 -0.31 15.98
N HIS A 71 -3.55 0.60 16.25
CA HIS A 71 -4.80 0.27 16.95
C HIS A 71 -5.88 -0.12 15.93
N PHE A 72 -6.45 -1.31 16.08
CA PHE A 72 -7.50 -1.83 15.20
C PHE A 72 -8.37 -2.85 15.91
N GLN A 73 -9.54 -3.10 15.34
CA GLN A 73 -10.43 -4.18 15.68
C GLN A 73 -10.38 -5.24 14.58
N VAL A 74 -10.14 -6.50 14.92
CA VAL A 74 -10.33 -7.62 14.00
C VAL A 74 -11.83 -7.83 13.84
N LEU A 75 -12.30 -7.90 12.61
CA LEU A 75 -13.72 -8.10 12.30
C LEU A 75 -14.05 -9.60 12.18
N PRO A 76 -15.27 -10.00 12.53
CA PRO A 76 -15.76 -11.33 12.22
C PRO A 76 -15.65 -11.63 10.73
N GLY A 77 -15.34 -12.86 10.37
CA GLY A 77 -15.34 -13.31 8.99
C GLY A 77 -16.70 -13.06 8.32
N ARG A 78 -16.68 -12.71 7.05
CA ARG A 78 -17.87 -12.50 6.22
C ARG A 78 -17.78 -13.39 4.98
N SER A 79 -18.86 -14.13 4.69
CA SER A 79 -18.98 -14.96 3.49
C SER A 79 -20.37 -14.75 2.88
N GLU A 80 -20.42 -14.13 1.70
CA GLU A 80 -21.67 -13.94 0.95
C GLU A 80 -21.77 -14.92 -0.23
N SER A 81 -20.63 -15.30 -0.80
CA SER A 81 -20.50 -16.29 -1.87
C SER A 81 -19.06 -16.81 -1.90
N PRO A 82 -18.75 -17.86 -2.70
CA PRO A 82 -17.37 -18.35 -2.83
C PRO A 82 -16.34 -17.30 -3.27
N GLN A 83 -16.78 -16.20 -3.87
CA GLN A 83 -15.92 -15.13 -4.37
C GLN A 83 -16.05 -13.82 -3.60
N CYS A 84 -16.94 -13.76 -2.62
CA CYS A 84 -17.25 -12.54 -1.88
C CYS A 84 -17.20 -12.80 -0.38
N GLY A 85 -16.32 -12.09 0.30
CA GLY A 85 -16.16 -12.19 1.74
C GLY A 85 -14.72 -11.90 2.17
N TYR A 86 -14.46 -12.02 3.45
CA TYR A 86 -13.14 -11.86 4.05
C TYR A 86 -13.07 -12.59 5.39
N ASP A 87 -11.89 -13.10 5.75
CA ASP A 87 -11.66 -13.78 7.02
C ASP A 87 -10.79 -12.96 7.99
N HIS A 88 -9.98 -12.05 7.48
CA HIS A 88 -8.99 -11.29 8.25
C HIS A 88 -9.08 -9.79 7.97
N ALA A 89 -10.30 -9.26 7.86
CA ALA A 89 -10.48 -7.82 7.77
C ALA A 89 -10.33 -7.16 9.14
N ILE A 90 -9.83 -5.94 9.11
CA ILE A 90 -9.69 -5.08 10.29
C ILE A 90 -10.43 -3.76 10.07
N ARG A 91 -10.71 -3.08 11.16
CA ARG A 91 -11.15 -1.69 11.20
C ARG A 91 -10.17 -0.92 12.07
N PHE A 92 -9.58 0.14 11.53
CA PHE A 92 -8.73 1.04 12.31
C PHE A 92 -9.48 1.64 13.48
N GLN A 93 -8.81 1.76 14.61
CA GLN A 93 -9.33 2.39 15.83
C GLN A 93 -8.50 3.64 16.13
N PRO A 94 -9.08 4.65 16.78
CA PRO A 94 -8.35 5.85 17.20
C PRO A 94 -7.14 5.54 18.07
N GLY A 95 -6.08 6.31 17.89
CA GLY A 95 -4.84 6.19 18.66
C GLY A 95 -3.84 5.19 18.08
N GLY A 96 -2.77 4.93 18.84
CA GLY A 96 -1.67 4.09 18.36
C GLY A 96 -0.75 4.80 17.36
N ALA A 97 -0.09 4.02 16.52
CA ALA A 97 0.91 4.50 15.57
C ALA A 97 0.30 5.21 14.35
N THR A 98 -0.97 4.96 14.01
CA THR A 98 -1.71 5.66 12.96
C THR A 98 -2.50 6.82 13.56
N THR A 99 -2.51 7.96 12.86
CA THR A 99 -3.14 9.20 13.35
C THR A 99 -4.29 9.69 12.48
N ILE A 100 -4.48 9.06 11.31
CA ILE A 100 -5.51 9.42 10.34
C ILE A 100 -6.82 8.71 10.67
N PHE A 101 -7.93 9.46 10.67
CA PHE A 101 -9.28 8.94 10.80
C PHE A 101 -9.89 8.69 9.42
N TYR A 102 -10.50 7.53 9.24
CA TYR A 102 -11.22 7.20 8.01
C TYR A 102 -12.65 7.72 8.08
N ARG A 103 -13.17 8.22 6.96
CA ARG A 103 -14.54 8.75 6.83
C ARG A 103 -15.22 8.21 5.58
N PRO A 104 -16.31 7.42 5.74
CA PRO A 104 -16.95 6.91 6.98
C PRO A 104 -16.00 6.07 7.87
N ALA A 105 -16.27 6.01 9.18
CA ALA A 105 -15.39 5.39 10.18
C ALA A 105 -15.40 3.85 10.17
N ASP A 106 -16.35 3.23 9.48
CA ASP A 106 -16.64 1.79 9.57
C ASP A 106 -16.04 0.97 8.42
N VAL A 107 -14.98 1.48 7.80
CA VAL A 107 -14.33 0.75 6.70
C VAL A 107 -13.72 -0.57 7.19
N ALA A 108 -14.23 -1.69 6.65
CA ALA A 108 -13.65 -3.01 6.80
C ALA A 108 -12.64 -3.23 5.67
N THR A 109 -11.37 -3.39 5.96
CA THR A 109 -10.34 -3.64 4.95
C THR A 109 -9.53 -4.88 5.29
N ASN A 110 -9.13 -5.64 4.27
CA ASN A 110 -8.22 -6.77 4.44
C ASN A 110 -6.94 -6.28 5.13
N CYS A 111 -6.35 -7.14 5.98
CA CYS A 111 -5.16 -6.79 6.75
C CYS A 111 -3.99 -6.34 5.87
N ALA A 112 -3.76 -6.95 4.71
CA ALA A 112 -2.68 -6.57 3.78
C ALA A 112 -2.85 -5.12 3.28
N VAL A 113 -4.08 -4.72 2.94
CA VAL A 113 -4.41 -3.33 2.57
C VAL A 113 -4.18 -2.41 3.76
N ALA A 114 -4.59 -2.80 4.97
CA ALA A 114 -4.38 -2.00 6.17
C ALA A 114 -2.89 -1.79 6.47
N ALA A 115 -2.05 -2.81 6.33
CA ALA A 115 -0.60 -2.69 6.49
C ALA A 115 0.01 -1.74 5.44
N GLY A 116 -0.46 -1.81 4.19
CA GLY A 116 -0.10 -0.85 3.14
C GLY A 116 -0.50 0.58 3.48
N LEU A 117 -1.72 0.79 4.00
CA LEU A 117 -2.23 2.11 4.42
C LEU A 117 -1.43 2.69 5.58
N ALA A 118 -1.01 1.88 6.56
CA ALA A 118 -0.18 2.33 7.67
C ALA A 118 1.19 2.83 7.18
N LEU A 119 1.89 2.06 6.34
CA LEU A 119 3.15 2.48 5.72
C LEU A 119 2.96 3.72 4.84
N TRP A 120 1.86 3.79 4.10
CA TRP A 120 1.52 4.95 3.27
C TRP A 120 1.31 6.21 4.09
N GLU A 121 0.58 6.11 5.23
CA GLU A 121 0.43 7.20 6.18
C GLU A 121 1.80 7.70 6.66
N TRP A 122 2.62 6.80 7.22
CA TRP A 122 3.85 7.18 7.91
C TRP A 122 4.93 7.75 6.99
N HIS A 123 5.13 7.10 5.84
CA HIS A 123 6.28 7.40 4.98
C HIS A 123 5.95 8.31 3.78
N ILE A 124 4.67 8.50 3.46
CA ILE A 124 4.26 9.22 2.26
C ILE A 124 3.26 10.33 2.57
N VAL A 125 2.06 9.98 3.08
CA VAL A 125 0.96 10.95 3.25
C VAL A 125 1.34 12.05 4.25
N GLN A 126 1.79 11.68 5.45
CA GLN A 126 2.13 12.66 6.48
C GLN A 126 3.35 13.51 6.10
N PRO A 127 4.45 12.94 5.56
CA PRO A 127 5.56 13.76 5.07
C PRO A 127 5.18 14.70 3.93
N ALA A 128 4.39 14.23 2.95
CA ALA A 128 3.91 15.05 1.83
C ALA A 128 3.06 16.24 2.33
N ALA A 129 2.11 15.97 3.24
CA ALA A 129 1.25 17.01 3.81
C ALA A 129 2.06 18.07 4.57
N ARG A 130 3.04 17.65 5.36
CA ARG A 130 3.93 18.59 6.07
C ARG A 130 4.75 19.45 5.11
N ARG A 131 5.25 18.88 4.01
CA ARG A 131 6.02 19.62 3.00
C ARG A 131 5.15 20.62 2.25
N GLN A 132 3.96 20.20 1.81
CA GLN A 132 3.09 21.02 0.96
C GLN A 132 2.29 22.07 1.73
N PHE A 133 1.91 21.74 2.99
CA PHE A 133 0.95 22.57 3.76
C PHE A 133 1.45 22.98 5.15
N GLY A 134 2.60 22.45 5.61
CA GLY A 134 3.09 22.66 6.97
C GLY A 134 2.20 22.00 8.05
N ARG A 135 1.27 21.14 7.68
CA ARG A 135 0.27 20.52 8.55
C ARG A 135 0.09 19.04 8.25
N PRO A 136 -0.27 18.20 9.24
CA PRO A 136 -0.56 16.79 9.00
C PRO A 136 -1.95 16.59 8.39
N VAL A 137 -2.13 15.44 7.74
CA VAL A 137 -3.45 14.89 7.42
C VAL A 137 -4.08 14.35 8.70
N ALA A 138 -5.33 14.73 8.96
CA ALA A 138 -6.14 14.24 10.07
C ALA A 138 -7.21 13.23 9.61
N GLY A 139 -7.61 13.25 8.35
CA GLY A 139 -8.65 12.37 7.84
C GLY A 139 -8.48 11.95 6.39
N ILE A 140 -8.95 10.74 6.08
CA ILE A 140 -9.10 10.21 4.72
C ILE A 140 -10.60 10.02 4.45
N PHE A 141 -11.09 10.61 3.34
CA PHE A 141 -12.40 10.30 2.79
C PHE A 141 -12.29 9.14 1.82
N HIS A 142 -13.21 8.17 1.90
CA HIS A 142 -13.17 6.99 1.03
C HIS A 142 -14.59 6.58 0.58
N PHE A 143 -14.67 5.80 -0.51
CA PHE A 143 -15.92 5.23 -1.01
C PHE A 143 -16.15 3.79 -0.54
N GLY A 144 -15.26 3.26 0.30
CA GLY A 144 -15.37 1.93 0.87
C GLY A 144 -14.23 1.01 0.46
N SER A 145 -14.26 -0.17 1.05
CA SER A 145 -13.31 -1.26 0.80
C SER A 145 -14.09 -2.51 0.34
N TYR A 146 -14.99 -3.07 1.16
CA TYR A 146 -15.77 -4.24 0.79
C TYR A 146 -16.96 -3.90 -0.10
N ASN A 147 -17.03 -4.56 -1.26
CA ASN A 147 -18.18 -4.49 -2.18
C ASN A 147 -18.20 -5.74 -3.06
N CYS A 148 -19.17 -6.64 -2.82
CA CYS A 148 -19.32 -7.87 -3.59
C CYS A 148 -19.79 -7.57 -5.01
N ARG A 149 -18.87 -7.39 -5.93
CA ARG A 149 -19.15 -7.09 -7.32
C ARG A 149 -18.02 -7.54 -8.26
N ARG A 150 -18.36 -7.78 -9.51
CA ARG A 150 -17.38 -7.93 -10.58
C ARG A 150 -16.80 -6.56 -10.97
N MET A 151 -15.64 -6.57 -11.63
CA MET A 151 -15.02 -5.35 -12.14
C MET A 151 -16.01 -4.57 -13.01
N TYR A 152 -16.07 -3.25 -12.78
CA TYR A 152 -17.00 -2.32 -13.45
C TYR A 152 -18.49 -2.69 -13.31
N ALA A 153 -18.87 -3.40 -12.25
CA ALA A 153 -20.25 -3.88 -12.01
C ALA A 153 -20.85 -4.69 -13.18
N ARG A 154 -20.02 -5.38 -13.95
CA ARG A 154 -20.46 -6.23 -15.06
C ARG A 154 -21.16 -7.50 -14.57
N ALA A 155 -22.04 -8.07 -15.37
CA ALA A 155 -22.71 -9.35 -15.06
C ALA A 155 -21.75 -10.55 -15.13
N THR A 156 -20.70 -10.46 -15.94
CA THR A 156 -19.69 -11.51 -16.17
C THR A 156 -18.27 -10.94 -16.15
N GLY A 157 -17.25 -11.80 -16.03
CA GLY A 157 -15.86 -11.39 -16.02
C GLY A 157 -15.21 -11.51 -14.63
N PRO A 158 -14.00 -10.99 -14.41
CA PRO A 158 -13.26 -11.12 -13.16
C PRO A 158 -13.94 -10.37 -12.00
N TRP A 159 -13.76 -10.90 -10.80
CA TRP A 159 -14.18 -10.25 -9.57
C TRP A 159 -13.28 -9.05 -9.24
N SER A 160 -13.85 -8.05 -8.61
CA SER A 160 -13.11 -6.90 -8.09
C SER A 160 -12.39 -7.29 -6.81
N GLU A 161 -11.24 -6.69 -6.53
CA GLU A 161 -10.55 -6.83 -5.23
C GLU A 161 -11.39 -6.31 -4.06
N HIS A 162 -12.35 -5.43 -4.33
CA HIS A 162 -13.36 -5.04 -3.33
C HIS A 162 -14.22 -6.21 -2.84
N ALA A 163 -14.39 -7.26 -3.65
CA ALA A 163 -15.20 -8.43 -3.28
C ALA A 163 -14.63 -9.20 -2.07
N THR A 164 -13.35 -9.02 -1.77
CA THR A 164 -12.64 -9.60 -0.63
C THR A 164 -12.08 -8.55 0.34
N ALA A 165 -12.59 -7.31 0.31
CA ALA A 165 -12.06 -6.17 1.04
C ALA A 165 -10.54 -5.91 0.78
N ASN A 166 -10.01 -6.43 -0.33
CA ASN A 166 -8.59 -6.33 -0.70
C ASN A 166 -8.26 -5.07 -1.50
N ALA A 167 -9.14 -4.07 -1.46
CA ALA A 167 -8.99 -2.76 -2.06
C ALA A 167 -9.63 -1.67 -1.20
N ILE A 168 -9.25 -0.40 -1.44
CA ILE A 168 -9.91 0.79 -0.91
C ILE A 168 -9.93 1.90 -1.95
N ASP A 169 -11.02 2.66 -2.02
CA ASP A 169 -11.18 3.81 -2.92
C ASP A 169 -11.06 5.11 -2.12
N VAL A 170 -9.91 5.79 -2.21
CA VAL A 170 -9.62 7.04 -1.49
C VAL A 170 -10.09 8.24 -2.30
N ALA A 171 -11.06 8.99 -1.78
CA ALA A 171 -11.70 10.14 -2.43
C ALA A 171 -11.06 11.49 -2.09
N GLY A 172 -10.29 11.57 -0.99
CA GLY A 172 -9.66 12.81 -0.56
C GLY A 172 -9.14 12.78 0.85
N PHE A 173 -8.65 13.94 1.30
CA PHE A 173 -7.98 14.11 2.59
C PHE A 173 -8.50 15.35 3.31
N ALA A 174 -8.47 15.31 4.64
CA ALA A 174 -8.67 16.48 5.50
C ALA A 174 -7.38 16.76 6.26
N LEU A 175 -6.87 17.99 6.18
CA LEU A 175 -5.77 18.44 7.01
C LEU A 175 -6.25 18.77 8.44
N ALA A 176 -5.32 18.87 9.38
CA ALA A 176 -5.63 19.17 10.79
C ALA A 176 -6.31 20.53 11.00
N ASP A 177 -6.18 21.47 10.07
CA ASP A 177 -6.86 22.77 10.10
C ASP A 177 -8.23 22.78 9.45
N GLY A 178 -8.74 21.60 9.00
CA GLY A 178 -10.02 21.46 8.31
C GLY A 178 -9.94 21.68 6.79
N THR A 179 -8.79 22.01 6.22
CA THR A 179 -8.63 22.13 4.76
C THR A 179 -8.93 20.78 4.09
N ILE A 180 -9.79 20.78 3.09
CA ILE A 180 -10.14 19.58 2.32
C ILE A 180 -9.38 19.55 1.01
N ILE A 181 -8.80 18.40 0.70
CA ILE A 181 -8.15 18.05 -0.55
C ILE A 181 -8.98 16.93 -1.19
N SER A 182 -9.57 17.18 -2.35
CA SER A 182 -10.51 16.27 -3.01
C SER A 182 -9.92 15.78 -4.33
N VAL A 183 -9.88 14.47 -4.54
CA VAL A 183 -9.38 13.90 -5.80
C VAL A 183 -10.14 14.47 -6.98
N VAL A 184 -11.48 14.49 -6.93
CA VAL A 184 -12.29 14.96 -8.07
C VAL A 184 -12.11 16.46 -8.39
N ARG A 185 -11.82 17.30 -7.39
CA ARG A 185 -11.72 18.76 -7.60
C ARG A 185 -10.31 19.25 -7.82
N ASP A 186 -9.36 18.63 -7.15
CA ASP A 186 -8.01 19.17 -7.02
C ASP A 186 -6.98 18.40 -7.88
N TRP A 187 -7.35 17.23 -8.49
CA TRP A 187 -6.44 16.38 -9.25
C TRP A 187 -5.78 17.12 -10.44
N ASN A 188 -6.62 17.73 -11.29
CA ASN A 188 -6.17 18.45 -12.48
C ASN A 188 -5.89 19.93 -12.20
N GLY A 189 -5.95 20.35 -10.93
CA GLY A 189 -5.65 21.71 -10.51
C GLY A 189 -4.15 21.99 -10.49
N GLY A 190 -3.79 23.26 -10.40
CA GLY A 190 -2.43 23.68 -10.10
C GLY A 190 -2.19 23.79 -8.58
N GLY A 191 -0.90 23.92 -8.19
CA GLY A 191 -0.51 24.25 -6.82
C GLY A 191 -0.42 23.06 -5.87
N ALA A 192 -0.37 23.35 -4.57
CA ALA A 192 0.01 22.40 -3.53
C ALA A 192 -0.94 21.18 -3.41
N LYS A 193 -2.25 21.37 -3.65
CA LYS A 193 -3.22 20.27 -3.55
C LYS A 193 -3.02 19.22 -4.64
N ALA A 194 -2.85 19.63 -5.88
CA ALA A 194 -2.56 18.72 -6.99
C ALA A 194 -1.20 18.04 -6.78
N ALA A 195 -0.16 18.80 -6.43
CA ALA A 195 1.17 18.25 -6.14
C ALA A 195 1.13 17.20 -5.04
N PHE A 196 0.38 17.44 -3.95
CA PHE A 196 0.16 16.48 -2.89
C PHE A 196 -0.54 15.20 -3.39
N LEU A 197 -1.64 15.32 -4.17
CA LEU A 197 -2.40 14.18 -4.68
C LEU A 197 -1.54 13.30 -5.60
N HIS A 198 -0.76 13.89 -6.49
CA HIS A 198 0.16 13.15 -7.36
C HIS A 198 1.27 12.48 -6.54
N GLU A 199 1.85 13.17 -5.56
CA GLU A 199 2.89 12.62 -4.70
C GLU A 199 2.40 11.42 -3.88
N VAL A 200 1.22 11.50 -3.27
CA VAL A 200 0.67 10.38 -2.50
C VAL A 200 0.26 9.21 -3.39
N ARG A 201 -0.22 9.45 -4.63
CA ARG A 201 -0.46 8.42 -5.63
C ARG A 201 0.84 7.70 -6.00
N ASP A 202 1.89 8.44 -6.34
CA ASP A 202 3.18 7.88 -6.76
C ASP A 202 3.83 7.07 -5.63
N GLY A 203 3.70 7.55 -4.39
CA GLY A 203 4.13 6.82 -3.21
C GLY A 203 3.34 5.54 -2.97
N ALA A 204 2.02 5.56 -3.19
CA ALA A 204 1.17 4.36 -3.10
C ALA A 204 1.62 3.27 -4.09
N CYS A 205 2.11 3.63 -5.27
CA CYS A 205 2.63 2.70 -6.27
C CYS A 205 3.84 1.87 -5.78
N ARG A 206 4.49 2.27 -4.70
CA ARG A 206 5.57 1.51 -4.07
C ARG A 206 5.04 0.44 -3.10
N LEU A 207 3.80 0.57 -2.64
CA LEU A 207 3.21 -0.23 -1.57
C LEU A 207 2.10 -1.16 -2.06
N PHE A 208 1.27 -0.70 -3.00
CA PHE A 208 0.11 -1.43 -3.49
C PHE A 208 0.38 -2.13 -4.82
N SER A 209 -0.26 -3.26 -5.04
CA SER A 209 -0.16 -4.02 -6.29
C SER A 209 -0.80 -3.29 -7.46
N THR A 210 -1.92 -2.62 -7.20
CA THR A 210 -2.59 -1.76 -8.17
C THR A 210 -2.87 -0.40 -7.55
N VAL A 211 -2.54 0.65 -8.28
CA VAL A 211 -2.94 2.02 -8.00
C VAL A 211 -3.54 2.60 -9.27
N LEU A 212 -4.84 2.92 -9.22
CA LEU A 212 -5.53 3.57 -10.33
C LEU A 212 -5.97 4.97 -9.88
N SER A 213 -5.75 5.94 -10.74
CA SER A 213 -6.02 7.36 -10.48
C SER A 213 -6.97 7.93 -11.54
N PRO A 214 -7.39 9.20 -11.45
CA PRO A 214 -8.16 9.87 -12.49
C PRO A 214 -7.52 9.83 -13.88
N ASP A 215 -6.19 9.68 -13.96
CA ASP A 215 -5.47 9.58 -15.23
C ASP A 215 -5.71 8.24 -15.96
N TYR A 216 -6.21 7.22 -15.24
CA TYR A 216 -6.39 5.89 -15.82
C TYR A 216 -7.62 5.80 -16.72
N ASN A 217 -8.80 6.14 -16.18
CA ASN A 217 -10.07 6.12 -16.93
C ASN A 217 -11.21 6.81 -16.18
N ALA A 218 -12.35 6.99 -16.86
CA ALA A 218 -13.52 7.66 -16.31
C ALA A 218 -14.12 6.97 -15.06
N ALA A 219 -13.92 5.67 -14.85
CA ALA A 219 -14.42 4.99 -13.65
C ALA A 219 -13.66 5.40 -12.38
N HIS A 220 -12.46 5.95 -12.51
CA HIS A 220 -11.60 6.38 -11.39
C HIS A 220 -11.45 7.91 -11.30
N TYR A 221 -12.29 8.68 -12.00
CA TYR A 221 -12.16 10.15 -12.11
C TYR A 221 -12.19 10.89 -10.76
N ASN A 222 -12.70 10.27 -9.70
CA ASN A 222 -12.97 10.92 -8.42
C ASN A 222 -12.30 10.26 -7.21
N HIS A 223 -11.43 9.27 -7.41
CA HIS A 223 -10.75 8.56 -6.33
C HIS A 223 -9.43 7.92 -6.78
N LEU A 224 -8.61 7.56 -5.80
CA LEU A 224 -7.49 6.65 -5.96
C LEU A 224 -7.94 5.26 -5.54
N HIS A 225 -7.93 4.29 -6.45
CA HIS A 225 -8.14 2.88 -6.13
C HIS A 225 -6.80 2.25 -5.75
N LEU A 226 -6.72 1.66 -4.57
CA LEU A 226 -5.53 1.02 -4.02
C LEU A 226 -5.85 -0.43 -3.68
N ASP A 227 -5.15 -1.41 -4.26
CA ASP A 227 -5.38 -2.83 -3.96
C ASP A 227 -4.10 -3.65 -3.77
N GLN A 228 -4.25 -4.84 -3.18
CA GLN A 228 -3.20 -5.84 -3.02
C GLN A 228 -3.46 -7.08 -3.87
N ALA A 229 -3.95 -6.89 -5.11
CA ALA A 229 -4.20 -7.99 -6.04
C ALA A 229 -2.95 -8.86 -6.22
N PRO A 230 -3.08 -10.20 -6.22
CA PRO A 230 -1.97 -11.09 -6.51
C PRO A 230 -1.53 -10.91 -7.98
N ARG A 231 -0.26 -10.53 -8.19
CA ARG A 231 0.33 -10.22 -9.51
C ARG A 231 1.35 -11.26 -9.98
N GLY A 232 1.26 -12.48 -9.44
CA GLY A 232 2.17 -13.59 -9.77
C GLY A 232 3.59 -13.42 -9.23
N ALA A 233 4.45 -14.39 -9.53
CA ALA A 233 5.80 -14.50 -8.94
C ALA A 233 6.74 -13.32 -9.25
N TRP A 234 6.50 -12.58 -10.35
CA TRP A 234 7.32 -11.43 -10.77
C TRP A 234 6.89 -10.10 -10.13
N GLY A 235 5.78 -10.08 -9.39
CA GLY A 235 5.33 -8.90 -8.63
C GLY A 235 5.08 -7.66 -9.49
N TRP A 236 4.54 -7.81 -10.70
CA TRP A 236 4.16 -6.68 -11.55
C TRP A 236 3.16 -5.79 -10.84
N ARG A 237 3.39 -4.49 -10.87
CA ARG A 237 2.47 -3.50 -10.30
C ARG A 237 1.80 -2.70 -11.40
N ALA A 238 0.52 -2.41 -11.21
CA ALA A 238 -0.22 -1.52 -12.08
C ALA A 238 -0.33 -0.13 -11.41
N CYS A 239 0.47 0.81 -11.88
CA CYS A 239 0.41 2.21 -11.45
C CYS A 239 -0.06 3.06 -12.64
N ARG A 240 -1.30 3.57 -12.59
CA ARG A 240 -1.96 4.29 -13.69
C ARG A 240 -2.63 5.57 -13.19
#